data_d1f65c91ae0a91052297e6d4f89fe16c
#
_entry.id   d1f65c91ae0a91052297e6d4f89fe16c
#
_cell.length_a   1.000
_cell.length_b   1.000
_cell.length_c   1.000
_cell.angle_alpha   90.00
_cell.angle_beta   90.00
_cell.angle_gamma   90.00
#
_symmetry.space_group_name_H-M   'P 1'
#
loop_
_entity.id
_entity.type
_entity.pdbx_description
1 polymer ?
#
loop_
_entity_poly.entity_id
_entity_poly.type
_entity_poly.pdbx_seq_one_letter_code
_entity_poly.pdbx_strand_id
1 'polypeptide(L)'
;MLTKKDLISINNKFSNGNIINKGSLDYLVDYTGKSKSWIKSLAHIVRALLIDHIFEDGNKRTASLAIVYYLEDKGYNYSINKVNNMIVRILKKNITS
;
A
#
# COMPACT_ATOMS: atom_id res chain seq x y z
N MET A 1 3.61 2.68 -11.95
CA MET A 1 4.14 1.91 -10.80
C MET A 1 4.54 2.84 -9.68
N LEU A 2 4.20 2.51 -8.45
CA LEU A 2 4.58 3.35 -7.30
C LEU A 2 6.04 3.08 -6.91
N THR A 3 6.81 4.17 -6.81
CA THR A 3 8.20 4.11 -6.36
C THR A 3 8.26 4.36 -4.84
N LYS A 4 9.47 4.18 -4.27
CA LYS A 4 9.72 4.53 -2.88
C LYS A 4 9.37 5.99 -2.58
N LYS A 5 9.76 6.91 -3.46
CA LYS A 5 9.44 8.33 -3.32
C LYS A 5 7.94 8.58 -3.35
N ASP A 6 7.21 7.86 -4.21
CA ASP A 6 5.76 7.99 -4.30
C ASP A 6 5.09 7.58 -2.99
N LEU A 7 5.51 6.46 -2.40
CA LEU A 7 4.95 5.98 -1.14
C LEU A 7 5.22 6.96 0.00
N ILE A 8 6.43 7.49 0.09
CA ILE A 8 6.78 8.48 1.09
C ILE A 8 5.96 9.75 0.89
N SER A 9 5.81 10.20 -0.35
CA SER A 9 5.03 11.39 -0.68
C SER A 9 3.56 11.23 -0.29
N ILE A 10 2.99 10.06 -0.54
CA ILE A 10 1.61 9.76 -0.15
C ILE A 10 1.48 9.80 1.38
N ASN A 11 2.39 9.13 2.09
CA ASN A 11 2.36 9.11 3.56
C ASN A 11 2.51 10.51 4.15
N ASN A 12 3.33 11.36 3.55
CA ASN A 12 3.51 12.74 4.01
C ASN A 12 2.24 13.58 3.99
N LYS A 13 1.24 13.18 3.25
CA LYS A 13 -0.06 13.87 3.25
C LYS A 13 -0.83 13.65 4.55
N PHE A 14 -0.53 12.58 5.27
CA PHE A 14 -1.25 12.15 6.47
C PHE A 14 -0.37 12.08 7.71
N SER A 15 0.95 12.02 7.53
CA SER A 15 1.90 11.83 8.60
C SER A 15 3.23 12.48 8.22
N ASN A 16 4.33 12.03 8.81
CA ASN A 16 5.66 12.61 8.63
C ASN A 16 6.55 11.88 7.62
N GLY A 17 6.06 10.82 6.99
CA GLY A 17 6.84 10.01 6.05
C GLY A 17 7.94 9.19 6.72
N ASN A 18 7.89 9.03 8.04
CA ASN A 18 8.93 8.38 8.81
C ASN A 18 8.88 6.86 8.66
N ILE A 19 9.94 6.26 8.14
CA ILE A 19 10.03 4.83 7.86
C ILE A 19 10.55 4.11 9.10
N ILE A 20 9.79 3.12 9.61
CA ILE A 20 10.22 2.30 10.74
C ILE A 20 10.58 0.88 10.32
N ASN A 21 10.18 0.45 9.14
CA ASN A 21 10.50 -0.89 8.62
C ASN A 21 11.15 -0.78 7.26
N LYS A 22 12.41 -0.42 7.26
CA LYS A 22 13.18 -0.21 6.04
C LYS A 22 13.37 -1.52 5.26
N GLY A 23 13.54 -2.64 5.95
CA GLY A 23 13.70 -3.93 5.31
C GLY A 23 12.51 -4.32 4.44
N SER A 24 11.29 -4.14 4.97
CA SER A 24 10.07 -4.39 4.22
C SER A 24 9.92 -3.45 3.04
N LEU A 25 10.29 -2.18 3.21
CA LEU A 25 10.22 -1.21 2.13
C LEU A 25 11.21 -1.57 1.01
N ASP A 26 12.44 -1.92 1.35
CA ASP A 26 13.46 -2.28 0.36
C ASP A 26 13.07 -3.55 -0.40
N TYR A 27 12.53 -4.56 0.29
CA TYR A 27 12.00 -5.77 -0.34
C TYR A 27 10.86 -5.43 -1.29
N LEU A 28 9.94 -4.59 -0.85
CA LEU A 28 8.79 -4.18 -1.65
C LEU A 28 9.20 -3.48 -2.94
N VAL A 29 10.13 -2.54 -2.85
CA VAL A 29 10.64 -1.79 -4.01
C VAL A 29 11.31 -2.74 -5.01
N ASP A 30 12.10 -3.68 -4.52
CA ASP A 30 12.72 -4.70 -5.37
C ASP A 30 11.68 -5.57 -6.06
N TYR A 31 10.69 -6.04 -5.31
CA TYR A 31 9.62 -6.89 -5.87
C TYR A 31 8.82 -6.15 -6.94
N THR A 32 8.35 -4.94 -6.65
CA THR A 32 7.53 -4.19 -7.61
C THR A 32 8.30 -3.77 -8.84
N GLY A 33 9.60 -3.56 -8.72
CA GLY A 33 10.46 -3.25 -9.86
C GLY A 33 10.64 -4.42 -10.83
N LYS A 34 10.48 -5.66 -10.35
CA LYS A 34 10.64 -6.87 -11.15
C LYS A 34 9.32 -7.49 -11.60
N SER A 35 8.23 -7.21 -10.89
CA SER A 35 6.94 -7.82 -11.16
C SER A 35 6.30 -7.25 -12.41
N LYS A 36 5.72 -8.15 -13.25
CA LYS A 36 4.95 -7.77 -14.43
C LYS A 36 3.45 -7.68 -14.15
N SER A 37 3.02 -8.11 -12.95
CA SER A 37 1.62 -8.07 -12.56
C SER A 37 1.36 -6.91 -11.62
N TRP A 38 0.56 -5.93 -12.07
CA TRP A 38 0.21 -4.79 -11.22
C TRP A 38 -0.66 -5.21 -10.02
N ILE A 39 -1.48 -6.26 -10.19
CA ILE A 39 -2.32 -6.77 -9.10
C ILE A 39 -1.45 -7.36 -7.99
N LYS A 40 -0.44 -8.14 -8.35
CA LYS A 40 0.49 -8.71 -7.39
C LYS A 40 1.32 -7.62 -6.72
N SER A 41 1.79 -6.62 -7.49
CA SER A 41 2.51 -5.48 -6.93
C SER A 41 1.66 -4.73 -5.91
N LEU A 42 0.40 -4.45 -6.25
CA LEU A 42 -0.52 -3.78 -5.35
C LEU A 42 -0.76 -4.61 -4.08
N ALA A 43 -0.96 -5.92 -4.22
CA ALA A 43 -1.16 -6.79 -3.07
C ALA A 43 0.04 -6.75 -2.11
N HIS A 44 1.25 -6.77 -2.65
CA HIS A 44 2.47 -6.67 -1.82
C HIS A 44 2.60 -5.30 -1.15
N ILE A 45 2.25 -4.22 -1.84
CA ILE A 45 2.27 -2.86 -1.27
C ILE A 45 1.30 -2.78 -0.10
N VAL A 46 0.07 -3.23 -0.30
CA VAL A 46 -0.97 -3.18 0.74
C VAL A 46 -0.57 -4.02 1.95
N ARG A 47 -0.05 -5.22 1.72
CA ARG A 47 0.42 -6.09 2.80
C ARG A 47 1.57 -5.44 3.58
N ALA A 48 2.54 -4.88 2.89
CA ALA A 48 3.68 -4.24 3.55
C ALA A 48 3.24 -3.05 4.41
N LEU A 49 2.26 -2.29 3.94
CA LEU A 49 1.74 -1.14 4.69
C LEU A 49 0.88 -1.57 5.88
N LEU A 50 -0.05 -2.50 5.67
CA LEU A 50 -1.05 -2.86 6.68
C LEU A 50 -0.54 -3.88 7.71
N ILE A 51 0.36 -4.76 7.31
CA ILE A 51 0.83 -5.86 8.16
C ILE A 51 2.24 -5.58 8.69
N ASP A 52 3.17 -5.21 7.80
CA ASP A 52 4.56 -4.98 8.19
C ASP A 52 4.78 -3.57 8.77
N HIS A 53 3.84 -2.66 8.54
CA HIS A 53 3.91 -1.26 8.99
C HIS A 53 5.21 -0.58 8.56
N ILE A 54 5.31 -0.25 7.27
CA ILE A 54 6.49 0.43 6.72
C ILE A 54 6.72 1.78 7.42
N PHE A 55 5.65 2.54 7.64
CA PHE A 55 5.71 3.86 8.24
C PHE A 55 5.33 3.82 9.71
N GLU A 56 5.82 4.81 10.44
CA GLU A 56 5.46 5.00 11.84
C GLU A 56 3.95 5.19 12.03
N ASP A 57 3.32 5.91 11.09
CA ASP A 57 1.90 6.22 11.13
C ASP A 57 1.35 6.40 9.71
N GLY A 58 0.03 6.39 9.58
CA GLY A 58 -0.63 6.66 8.29
C GLY A 58 -0.61 5.50 7.31
N ASN A 59 -0.26 4.29 7.73
CA ASN A 59 -0.17 3.13 6.83
C ASN A 59 -1.50 2.80 6.15
N LYS A 60 -2.61 2.85 6.88
CA LYS A 60 -3.96 2.58 6.32
C LYS A 60 -4.32 3.57 5.23
N ARG A 61 -4.10 4.86 5.48
CA ARG A 61 -4.42 5.92 4.51
C ARG A 61 -3.50 5.83 3.29
N THR A 62 -2.23 5.52 3.52
CA THR A 62 -1.28 5.30 2.43
C THR A 62 -1.71 4.12 1.56
N ALA A 63 -2.15 3.02 2.19
CA ALA A 63 -2.66 1.85 1.45
C ALA A 63 -3.90 2.19 0.64
N SER A 64 -4.83 2.96 1.20
CA SER A 64 -6.04 3.39 0.48
C SER A 64 -5.68 4.16 -0.78
N LEU A 65 -4.77 5.13 -0.68
CA LEU A 65 -4.35 5.91 -1.84
C LEU A 65 -3.55 5.10 -2.84
N ALA A 66 -2.76 4.13 -2.40
CA ALA A 66 -2.05 3.23 -3.30
C ALA A 66 -3.04 2.41 -4.15
N ILE A 67 -4.10 1.89 -3.52
CA ILE A 67 -5.14 1.16 -4.23
C ILE A 67 -5.82 2.06 -5.26
N VAL A 68 -6.21 3.26 -4.86
CA VAL A 68 -6.86 4.24 -5.73
C VAL A 68 -5.96 4.57 -6.92
N TYR A 69 -4.68 4.81 -6.66
CA TYR A 69 -3.71 5.11 -7.71
C TYR A 69 -3.69 4.02 -8.79
N TYR A 70 -3.58 2.76 -8.36
CA TYR A 70 -3.52 1.65 -9.32
C TYR A 70 -4.84 1.47 -10.08
N LEU A 71 -5.97 1.62 -9.40
CA LEU A 71 -7.27 1.49 -10.07
C LEU A 71 -7.48 2.59 -11.11
N GLU A 72 -7.14 3.82 -10.78
CA GLU A 72 -7.23 4.94 -11.73
C GLU A 72 -6.27 4.75 -12.90
N ASP A 73 -5.03 4.35 -12.62
CA ASP A 73 -4.02 4.14 -13.65
C ASP A 73 -4.44 3.07 -14.64
N LYS A 74 -5.16 2.05 -14.18
CA LYS A 74 -5.63 0.94 -15.03
C LYS A 74 -7.05 1.15 -15.58
N GLY A 75 -7.65 2.30 -15.32
CA GLY A 75 -8.97 2.65 -15.86
C GLY A 75 -10.15 1.97 -15.18
N TYR A 76 -9.99 1.44 -13.99
CA TYR A 76 -11.09 0.82 -13.24
C TYR A 76 -11.86 1.85 -12.43
N ASN A 77 -13.17 1.64 -12.35
CA ASN A 77 -14.02 2.41 -11.44
C ASN A 77 -13.85 1.90 -10.02
N TYR A 78 -13.94 2.82 -9.06
CA TYR A 78 -13.83 2.45 -7.65
C TYR A 78 -14.74 3.34 -6.81
N SER A 79 -15.02 2.89 -5.59
CA SER A 79 -15.62 3.74 -4.56
C SER A 79 -14.76 3.69 -3.30
N ILE A 80 -14.70 4.80 -2.58
CA ILE A 80 -13.91 4.88 -1.34
C ILE A 80 -14.41 3.85 -0.32
N ASN A 81 -15.71 3.65 -0.24
CA ASN A 81 -16.28 2.66 0.68
C ASN A 81 -15.81 1.23 0.35
N LYS A 82 -15.77 0.87 -0.93
CA LYS A 82 -15.29 -0.46 -1.34
C LYS A 82 -13.80 -0.62 -1.04
N VAL A 83 -13.01 0.41 -1.29
CA VAL A 83 -11.56 0.38 -0.98
C VAL A 83 -11.36 0.18 0.52
N ASN A 84 -12.06 0.94 1.36
CA ASN A 84 -11.95 0.81 2.80
C ASN A 84 -12.41 -0.56 3.31
N ASN A 85 -13.46 -1.11 2.71
CA ASN A 85 -13.95 -2.45 3.06
C ASN A 85 -12.92 -3.53 2.72
N MET A 86 -12.21 -3.39 1.60
CA MET A 86 -11.11 -4.29 1.24
C MET A 86 -10.00 -4.27 2.29
N ILE A 87 -9.63 -3.08 2.75
CA ILE A 87 -8.60 -2.92 3.77
C ILE A 87 -9.03 -3.60 5.08
N VAL A 88 -10.25 -3.39 5.50
CA VAL A 88 -10.80 -4.03 6.71
C VAL A 88 -10.77 -5.55 6.58
N ARG A 89 -11.13 -6.10 5.43
CA ARG A 89 -11.09 -7.54 5.17
C ARG A 89 -9.67 -8.10 5.27
N ILE A 90 -8.71 -7.40 4.69
CA ILE A 90 -7.30 -7.82 4.73
C ILE A 90 -6.82 -7.89 6.18
N LEU A 91 -7.11 -6.86 6.96
CA LEU A 91 -6.71 -6.81 8.37
C LEU A 91 -7.37 -7.92 9.18
N LYS A 92 -8.67 -8.15 9.00
CA LYS A 92 -9.39 -9.21 9.71
C LYS A 92 -8.85 -10.59 9.38
N LYS A 93 -8.58 -10.85 8.10
CA LYS A 93 -8.06 -12.14 7.67
C LYS A 93 -6.71 -12.43 8.30
N ASN A 94 -5.86 -11.43 8.41
CA ASN A 94 -4.53 -11.61 9.02
C ASN A 94 -4.60 -11.80 10.54
N ILE A 95 -5.59 -11.22 11.19
CA ILE A 95 -5.78 -11.40 12.63
C ILE A 95 -6.33 -12.80 12.95
N THR A 96 -7.20 -13.32 12.09
CA THR A 96 -7.89 -14.60 12.33
C THR A 96 -7.15 -15.82 11.78
N SER A 97 -6.19 -15.60 10.92
CA SER A 97 -5.36 -16.69 10.40
C SER A 97 -4.17 -16.94 11.31
#